data_076087cf9e8ede10371656965d1fdd09
#
_entry.id   076087cf9e8ede10371656965d1fdd09
#
_cell.length_a   1.000
_cell.length_b   1.000
_cell.length_c   1.000
_cell.angle_alpha   90.00
_cell.angle_beta   90.00
_cell.angle_gamma   90.00
#
_symmetry.space_group_name_H-M   'P 1'
#
loop_
_entity.id
_entity.type
_entity.pdbx_description
1 polymer ?
#
loop_
_entity_poly.entity_id
_entity_poly.type
_entity_poly.pdbx_seq_one_letter_code
_entity_poly.pdbx_strand_id
1 'polypeptide(L)'
;MKILFYNSNTNNTDVANFCYRFFPSAKTDFEILAEKYPEHEFFVVAQKPGVFLLDLENGELVSKAEKVQYHLLEKETSPKDFANFIQKLEPDLAISTSYWLSPFDWLSLQDSLIAEYLSENNVNVLCNSLENQEMCFNKWETQLALEAKGFTVPKSIYLCHDLFWAERSNKSIIHNPYKELVFSKLKKMTFPVVIKSLTGFSSYGMDVAKTFSEALHFLTQKSGNEDKIIQEYKEGLHFGLEIYGSKDCFEIKPPFKFSLNKYGITSPKQSVKIGPFNWEESEYQEKIKLSTLKNDMERLWKTFGFSGSIQVDLVFSEGKWYIIEINPRLSGMTFTYAALENCSPQELLLKAVLPKAEKPKPTLEILCTSKIPVQTKENFEILSQNPSIKRIFQIDNKVAKQKRDEGFCEIVSIVENLEICEKL
;
A
#
# COMPACT_ATOMS: atom_id res chain seq x y z
N MET A 1 -5.10 28.83 -1.88
CA MET A 1 -6.01 27.71 -2.19
C MET A 1 -6.47 27.08 -0.89
N LYS A 2 -7.72 26.61 -0.87
CA LYS A 2 -8.22 25.71 0.19
C LYS A 2 -7.91 24.27 -0.17
N ILE A 3 -7.01 23.65 0.56
CA ILE A 3 -6.56 22.27 0.33
C ILE A 3 -7.11 21.39 1.45
N LEU A 4 -7.82 20.35 1.07
CA LEU A 4 -8.49 19.46 2.00
C LEU A 4 -7.92 18.05 1.88
N PHE A 5 -7.46 17.48 2.98
CA PHE A 5 -7.10 16.07 3.09
C PHE A 5 -8.27 15.30 3.72
N TYR A 6 -8.62 14.15 3.14
CA TYR A 6 -9.69 13.33 3.68
C TYR A 6 -9.35 11.85 3.74
N ASN A 7 -10.00 11.15 4.68
CA ASN A 7 -9.91 9.71 4.82
C ASN A 7 -11.21 9.18 5.47
N SER A 8 -11.95 8.37 4.74
CA SER A 8 -13.13 7.67 5.23
C SER A 8 -12.86 6.22 5.64
N ASN A 9 -11.64 5.78 5.48
CA ASN A 9 -11.22 4.39 5.57
C ASN A 9 -10.78 3.98 6.99
N THR A 10 -11.40 4.56 8.02
CA THR A 10 -11.00 4.38 9.41
C THR A 10 -11.95 3.52 10.24
N ASN A 11 -13.03 3.06 9.63
CA ASN A 11 -14.16 2.44 10.31
C ASN A 11 -13.91 1.06 10.92
N ASN A 12 -12.79 0.41 10.58
CA ASN A 12 -12.44 -0.92 11.10
C ASN A 12 -11.45 -0.89 12.26
N THR A 13 -10.95 0.28 12.61
CA THR A 13 -9.98 0.42 13.69
C THR A 13 -10.72 0.71 14.98
N ASP A 14 -10.66 -0.22 15.92
CA ASP A 14 -11.17 -0.01 17.26
C ASP A 14 -10.13 0.75 18.09
N VAL A 15 -10.36 2.04 18.30
CA VAL A 15 -9.46 2.94 19.03
C VAL A 15 -9.24 2.49 20.49
N ALA A 16 -10.23 1.85 21.10
CA ALA A 16 -10.08 1.33 22.47
C ALA A 16 -9.07 0.20 22.57
N ASN A 17 -8.91 -0.54 21.47
CA ASN A 17 -8.06 -1.72 21.40
C ASN A 17 -6.79 -1.51 20.59
N PHE A 18 -6.75 -0.49 19.74
CA PHE A 18 -5.61 -0.14 18.91
C PHE A 18 -4.94 1.10 19.47
N CYS A 19 -3.80 0.94 20.10
CA CYS A 19 -3.07 2.02 20.71
C CYS A 19 -1.90 2.43 19.79
N TYR A 20 -1.99 3.63 19.21
CA TYR A 20 -0.85 4.26 18.56
C TYR A 20 0.02 4.92 19.63
N ARG A 21 0.79 4.12 20.33
CA ARG A 21 1.80 4.66 21.23
C ARG A 21 2.94 5.18 20.37
N PHE A 22 3.33 6.44 20.60
CA PHE A 22 4.50 7.04 19.96
C PHE A 22 4.39 7.13 18.42
N PHE A 23 3.18 7.25 17.93
CA PHE A 23 2.99 7.64 16.54
C PHE A 23 3.40 9.11 16.38
N PRO A 24 4.17 9.49 15.33
CA PRO A 24 4.38 10.89 15.03
C PRO A 24 3.01 11.55 14.90
N SER A 25 2.82 12.67 15.58
CA SER A 25 1.56 13.37 15.58
C SER A 25 1.19 13.78 14.16
N ALA A 26 0.10 13.27 13.62
CA ALA A 26 -0.41 13.68 12.31
C ALA A 26 -0.78 15.17 12.32
N LYS A 27 -1.25 15.68 13.48
CA LYS A 27 -1.48 17.10 13.70
C LYS A 27 -0.21 17.91 13.49
N THR A 28 0.90 17.48 14.09
CA THR A 28 2.20 18.15 13.91
C THR A 28 2.62 18.16 12.43
N ASP A 29 2.42 17.07 11.70
CA ASP A 29 2.71 16.99 10.27
C ASP A 29 1.88 18.02 9.48
N PHE A 30 0.58 18.18 9.77
CA PHE A 30 -0.28 19.18 9.12
C PHE A 30 0.04 20.61 9.51
N GLU A 31 0.40 20.87 10.76
CA GLU A 31 0.82 22.21 11.21
C GLU A 31 2.12 22.63 10.54
N ILE A 32 3.11 21.72 10.45
CA ILE A 32 4.35 21.95 9.71
C ILE A 32 4.05 22.23 8.23
N LEU A 33 3.11 21.47 7.64
CA LEU A 33 2.69 21.70 6.27
C LEU A 33 2.08 23.08 6.07
N ALA A 34 1.20 23.52 6.98
CA ALA A 34 0.58 24.85 6.96
C ALA A 34 1.61 25.99 7.19
N GLU A 35 2.66 25.73 7.95
CA GLU A 35 3.77 26.68 8.13
C GLU A 35 4.64 26.80 6.87
N LYS A 36 4.85 25.68 6.19
CA LYS A 36 5.68 25.63 4.98
C LYS A 36 4.98 26.22 3.76
N TYR A 37 3.65 26.13 3.70
CA TYR A 37 2.82 26.65 2.60
C TYR A 37 1.78 27.66 3.13
N PRO A 38 2.22 28.81 3.67
CA PRO A 38 1.35 29.77 4.37
C PRO A 38 0.33 30.46 3.46
N GLU A 39 0.48 30.35 2.14
CA GLU A 39 -0.45 30.87 1.14
C GLU A 39 -1.67 29.96 0.93
N HIS A 40 -1.73 28.79 1.59
CA HIS A 40 -2.83 27.85 1.50
C HIS A 40 -3.55 27.70 2.85
N GLU A 41 -4.84 27.46 2.78
CA GLU A 41 -5.67 27.02 3.91
C GLU A 41 -5.78 25.52 3.89
N PHE A 42 -5.59 24.88 5.04
CA PHE A 42 -5.63 23.43 5.15
C PHE A 42 -6.82 22.94 5.99
N PHE A 43 -7.50 21.93 5.45
CA PHE A 43 -8.59 21.23 6.10
C PHE A 43 -8.26 19.75 6.17
N VAL A 44 -8.69 19.10 7.24
CA VAL A 44 -8.58 17.66 7.41
C VAL A 44 -9.95 17.11 7.79
N VAL A 45 -10.47 16.19 7.00
CA VAL A 45 -11.75 15.53 7.25
C VAL A 45 -11.54 14.03 7.35
N ALA A 46 -11.86 13.47 8.50
CA ALA A 46 -11.79 12.03 8.72
C ALA A 46 -13.11 11.49 9.21
N GLN A 47 -13.36 10.20 9.00
CA GLN A 47 -14.46 9.47 9.62
C GLN A 47 -13.96 8.76 10.86
N LYS A 48 -14.79 8.71 11.92
CA LYS A 48 -14.42 7.96 13.14
C LYS A 48 -14.00 6.53 12.81
N PRO A 49 -12.93 6.03 13.43
CA PRO A 49 -12.15 6.62 14.51
C PRO A 49 -11.04 7.61 14.10
N GLY A 50 -10.78 7.88 12.84
CA GLY A 50 -9.84 8.92 12.38
C GLY A 50 -8.35 8.68 12.67
N VAL A 51 -7.97 7.46 12.94
CA VAL A 51 -6.74 7.07 13.63
C VAL A 51 -5.44 7.46 12.90
N PHE A 52 -5.43 7.45 11.57
CA PHE A 52 -4.20 7.72 10.80
C PHE A 52 -4.06 9.18 10.37
N LEU A 53 -5.09 9.96 10.57
CA LEU A 53 -5.15 11.32 10.05
C LEU A 53 -5.27 12.36 11.15
N LEU A 54 -5.80 11.99 12.30
CA LEU A 54 -6.07 12.88 13.41
C LEU A 54 -5.38 12.40 14.68
N ASP A 55 -4.90 13.36 15.48
CA ASP A 55 -4.48 13.07 16.84
C ASP A 55 -5.71 12.91 17.72
N LEU A 56 -5.84 11.73 18.30
CA LEU A 56 -6.94 11.39 19.17
C LEU A 56 -6.45 11.01 20.56
N GLU A 57 -7.08 11.56 21.57
CA GLU A 57 -6.95 11.15 22.95
C GLU A 57 -8.28 10.55 23.41
N ASN A 58 -8.27 9.29 23.88
CA ASN A 58 -9.48 8.57 24.29
C ASN A 58 -10.61 8.52 23.25
N GLY A 59 -10.26 8.58 21.96
CA GLY A 59 -11.22 8.57 20.85
C GLY A 59 -11.81 9.94 20.50
N GLU A 60 -11.38 11.00 21.18
CA GLU A 60 -11.80 12.38 20.90
C GLU A 60 -10.65 13.19 20.30
N LEU A 61 -10.99 14.17 19.52
CA LEU A 61 -10.03 15.06 18.85
C LEU A 61 -9.27 15.88 19.88
N VAL A 62 -7.96 15.69 19.93
CA VAL A 62 -7.10 16.49 20.80
C VAL A 62 -6.95 17.89 20.21
N SER A 63 -7.56 18.82 20.88
CA SER A 63 -7.47 20.28 20.80
C SER A 63 -7.18 20.97 19.45
N LYS A 64 -7.65 22.19 19.36
CA LYS A 64 -7.70 23.15 18.26
C LYS A 64 -6.31 23.43 17.67
N ALA A 65 -6.14 23.09 16.41
CA ALA A 65 -5.05 23.65 15.62
C ALA A 65 -5.34 25.13 15.30
N GLU A 66 -4.31 25.95 15.32
CA GLU A 66 -4.45 27.37 14.98
C GLU A 66 -4.49 27.61 13.47
N LYS A 67 -3.84 26.76 12.68
CA LYS A 67 -3.63 26.94 11.23
C LYS A 67 -4.32 25.90 10.35
N VAL A 68 -4.88 24.85 10.92
CA VAL A 68 -5.52 23.73 10.20
C VAL A 68 -6.88 23.44 10.82
N GLN A 69 -7.91 23.30 9.98
CA GLN A 69 -9.25 22.97 10.44
C GLN A 69 -9.48 21.47 10.38
N TYR A 70 -9.75 20.84 11.53
CA TYR A 70 -9.98 19.40 11.66
C TYR A 70 -11.45 19.09 11.86
N HIS A 71 -11.96 18.12 11.11
CA HIS A 71 -13.33 17.64 11.18
C HIS A 71 -13.36 16.13 11.31
N LEU A 72 -14.09 15.63 12.30
CA LEU A 72 -14.29 14.21 12.54
C LEU A 72 -15.77 13.86 12.38
N LEU A 73 -16.09 13.12 11.34
CA LEU A 73 -17.45 12.70 11.02
C LEU A 73 -17.81 11.38 11.72
N GLU A 74 -19.10 11.15 11.91
CA GLU A 74 -19.58 9.92 12.53
C GLU A 74 -19.27 8.69 11.66
N LYS A 75 -19.13 7.52 12.32
CA LYS A 75 -18.79 6.26 11.68
C LYS A 75 -19.81 5.83 10.63
N GLU A 76 -21.08 6.17 10.83
CA GLU A 76 -22.21 5.84 9.97
C GLU A 76 -22.40 6.82 8.80
N THR A 77 -21.55 7.84 8.68
CA THR A 77 -21.63 8.81 7.58
C THR A 77 -21.47 8.11 6.23
N SER A 78 -22.47 8.24 5.37
CA SER A 78 -22.41 7.68 4.02
C SER A 78 -21.37 8.39 3.15
N PRO A 79 -20.83 7.76 2.10
CA PRO A 79 -19.91 8.42 1.16
C PRO A 79 -20.50 9.71 0.57
N LYS A 80 -21.79 9.72 0.27
CA LYS A 80 -22.50 10.91 -0.25
C LYS A 80 -22.58 12.04 0.79
N ASP A 81 -22.91 11.70 2.03
CA ASP A 81 -22.99 12.71 3.10
C ASP A 81 -21.59 13.24 3.46
N PHE A 82 -20.59 12.38 3.38
CA PHE A 82 -19.19 12.78 3.54
C PHE A 82 -18.78 13.77 2.45
N ALA A 83 -19.10 13.48 1.19
CA ALA A 83 -18.84 14.39 0.06
C ALA A 83 -19.62 15.72 0.22
N ASN A 84 -20.90 15.67 0.61
CA ASN A 84 -21.70 16.85 0.88
C ASN A 84 -21.11 17.73 2.01
N PHE A 85 -20.51 17.10 3.00
CA PHE A 85 -19.80 17.83 4.06
C PHE A 85 -18.57 18.56 3.51
N ILE A 86 -17.74 17.85 2.73
CA ILE A 86 -16.54 18.44 2.09
C ILE A 86 -16.92 19.61 1.18
N GLN A 87 -17.98 19.47 0.37
CA GLN A 87 -18.45 20.55 -0.53
C GLN A 87 -18.79 21.84 0.22
N LYS A 88 -19.37 21.75 1.42
CA LYS A 88 -19.67 22.93 2.24
C LYS A 88 -18.44 23.69 2.71
N LEU A 89 -17.28 23.07 2.69
CA LEU A 89 -15.99 23.70 3.00
C LEU A 89 -15.40 24.42 1.78
N GLU A 90 -15.97 24.19 0.58
CA GLU A 90 -15.56 24.80 -0.69
C GLU A 90 -14.05 24.65 -0.97
N PRO A 91 -13.50 23.42 -0.97
CA PRO A 91 -12.08 23.22 -1.25
C PRO A 91 -11.77 23.44 -2.74
N ASP A 92 -10.63 24.05 -3.03
CA ASP A 92 -10.07 24.12 -4.37
C ASP A 92 -9.49 22.77 -4.82
N LEU A 93 -9.01 21.97 -3.84
CA LEU A 93 -8.43 20.64 -4.04
C LEU A 93 -8.73 19.76 -2.84
N ALA A 94 -9.32 18.58 -3.09
CA ALA A 94 -9.50 17.52 -2.11
C ALA A 94 -8.53 16.36 -2.38
N ILE A 95 -7.79 15.91 -1.38
CA ILE A 95 -6.76 14.87 -1.50
C ILE A 95 -7.14 13.69 -0.61
N SER A 96 -7.35 12.51 -1.22
CA SER A 96 -7.52 11.28 -0.46
C SER A 96 -6.20 10.86 0.16
N THR A 97 -6.25 10.50 1.43
CA THR A 97 -5.16 9.89 2.17
C THR A 97 -5.48 8.45 2.55
N SER A 98 -6.20 7.75 1.69
CA SER A 98 -6.50 6.33 1.88
C SER A 98 -5.24 5.55 2.21
N TYR A 99 -5.29 4.82 3.32
CA TYR A 99 -4.23 3.97 3.81
C TYR A 99 -4.72 2.52 3.90
N TRP A 100 -3.82 1.56 3.97
CA TRP A 100 -4.24 0.18 4.16
C TRP A 100 -4.81 -0.05 5.57
N LEU A 101 -5.90 -0.81 5.66
CA LEU A 101 -6.50 -1.22 6.91
C LEU A 101 -6.69 -2.74 6.92
N SER A 102 -5.98 -3.40 7.84
CA SER A 102 -6.15 -4.82 8.07
C SER A 102 -7.54 -5.11 8.68
N PRO A 103 -8.25 -6.15 8.20
CA PRO A 103 -7.92 -7.06 7.08
C PRO A 103 -8.55 -6.66 5.74
N PHE A 104 -9.15 -5.49 5.64
CA PHE A 104 -10.05 -5.09 4.53
C PHE A 104 -9.42 -4.01 3.65
N ASP A 105 -8.42 -4.37 2.88
CA ASP A 105 -7.67 -3.44 2.01
C ASP A 105 -8.54 -2.76 0.94
N TRP A 106 -9.57 -3.43 0.47
CA TRP A 106 -10.54 -2.92 -0.50
C TRP A 106 -11.40 -1.74 -0.02
N LEU A 107 -11.40 -1.42 1.27
CA LEU A 107 -12.17 -0.30 1.82
C LEU A 107 -11.71 1.07 1.30
N SER A 108 -10.55 1.18 0.68
CA SER A 108 -10.14 2.39 -0.06
C SER A 108 -11.12 2.79 -1.17
N LEU A 109 -11.96 1.86 -1.65
CA LEU A 109 -13.11 2.16 -2.52
C LEU A 109 -14.03 3.25 -1.97
N GLN A 110 -14.18 3.36 -0.66
CA GLN A 110 -15.04 4.36 -0.04
C GLN A 110 -14.55 5.79 -0.33
N ASP A 111 -13.23 6.01 -0.28
CA ASP A 111 -12.65 7.32 -0.64
C ASP A 111 -12.85 7.64 -2.13
N SER A 112 -12.80 6.62 -3.00
CA SER A 112 -13.07 6.80 -4.43
C SER A 112 -14.55 7.10 -4.72
N LEU A 113 -15.48 6.50 -3.98
CA LEU A 113 -16.90 6.89 -4.04
C LEU A 113 -17.12 8.35 -3.65
N ILE A 114 -16.45 8.80 -2.59
CA ILE A 114 -16.48 10.20 -2.18
C ILE A 114 -15.92 11.09 -3.30
N ALA A 115 -14.80 10.67 -3.89
CA ALA A 115 -14.15 11.40 -4.99
C ALA A 115 -15.07 11.56 -6.21
N GLU A 116 -15.87 10.55 -6.56
CA GLU A 116 -16.86 10.66 -7.63
C GLU A 116 -17.92 11.71 -7.33
N TYR A 117 -18.54 11.65 -6.14
CA TYR A 117 -19.52 12.66 -5.72
C TYR A 117 -18.94 14.09 -5.69
N LEU A 118 -17.68 14.25 -5.29
CA LEU A 118 -17.00 15.54 -5.31
C LEU A 118 -16.78 16.04 -6.75
N SER A 119 -16.31 15.14 -7.63
CA SER A 119 -16.01 15.45 -9.03
C SER A 119 -17.28 15.81 -9.82
N GLU A 120 -18.42 15.14 -9.56
CA GLU A 120 -19.74 15.50 -10.12
C GLU A 120 -20.17 16.92 -9.78
N ASN A 121 -19.65 17.46 -8.68
CA ASN A 121 -19.91 18.83 -8.21
C ASN A 121 -18.74 19.79 -8.46
N ASN A 122 -17.87 19.47 -9.43
CA ASN A 122 -16.75 20.30 -9.88
C ASN A 122 -15.67 20.59 -8.81
N VAL A 123 -15.53 19.75 -7.80
CA VAL A 123 -14.40 19.80 -6.88
C VAL A 123 -13.22 19.05 -7.52
N ASN A 124 -12.04 19.66 -7.57
CA ASN A 124 -10.84 18.96 -8.00
C ASN A 124 -10.44 17.93 -6.94
N VAL A 125 -10.26 16.67 -7.35
CA VAL A 125 -9.95 15.59 -6.44
C VAL A 125 -8.69 14.84 -6.86
N LEU A 126 -7.82 14.59 -5.90
CA LEU A 126 -6.67 13.71 -6.02
C LEU A 126 -6.98 12.39 -5.32
N CYS A 127 -7.51 11.43 -6.07
CA CYS A 127 -7.88 10.10 -5.61
C CYS A 127 -7.93 9.16 -6.82
N ASN A 128 -7.62 7.88 -6.62
CA ASN A 128 -7.83 6.87 -7.65
C ASN A 128 -9.33 6.69 -7.93
N SER A 129 -9.68 6.45 -9.20
CA SER A 129 -11.06 6.20 -9.61
C SER A 129 -11.58 4.88 -9.02
N LEU A 130 -12.91 4.72 -8.97
CA LEU A 130 -13.54 3.45 -8.59
C LEU A 130 -13.07 2.29 -9.48
N GLU A 131 -12.99 2.52 -10.79
CA GLU A 131 -12.53 1.53 -11.76
C GLU A 131 -11.09 1.05 -11.44
N ASN A 132 -10.20 1.97 -11.11
CA ASN A 132 -8.82 1.63 -10.73
C ASN A 132 -8.76 0.90 -9.39
N GLN A 133 -9.58 1.29 -8.42
CA GLN A 133 -9.66 0.60 -7.13
C GLN A 133 -10.19 -0.82 -7.30
N GLU A 134 -11.31 -1.01 -8.02
CA GLU A 134 -11.91 -2.30 -8.29
C GLU A 134 -10.94 -3.23 -9.01
N MET A 135 -10.31 -2.75 -10.07
CA MET A 135 -9.28 -3.50 -10.80
C MET A 135 -8.14 -3.95 -9.89
N CYS A 136 -7.64 -3.05 -9.03
CA CYS A 136 -6.41 -3.31 -8.27
C CYS A 136 -6.64 -4.16 -7.01
N PHE A 137 -7.79 -4.09 -6.33
CA PHE A 137 -8.00 -4.94 -5.16
C PHE A 137 -8.22 -6.42 -5.52
N ASN A 138 -8.64 -6.71 -6.76
CA ASN A 138 -8.79 -8.06 -7.26
C ASN A 138 -7.55 -8.45 -8.08
N LYS A 139 -6.71 -9.30 -7.53
CA LYS A 139 -5.44 -9.71 -8.15
C LYS A 139 -5.59 -10.37 -9.52
N TRP A 140 -6.75 -11.01 -9.77
CA TRP A 140 -7.02 -11.60 -11.09
C TRP A 140 -7.38 -10.52 -12.12
N GLU A 141 -8.22 -9.54 -11.75
CA GLU A 141 -8.56 -8.42 -12.63
C GLU A 141 -7.31 -7.57 -12.93
N THR A 142 -6.47 -7.32 -11.92
CA THR A 142 -5.16 -6.66 -12.10
C THR A 142 -4.30 -7.41 -13.13
N GLN A 143 -4.21 -8.72 -12.99
CA GLN A 143 -3.46 -9.60 -13.90
C GLN A 143 -3.95 -9.44 -15.35
N LEU A 144 -5.26 -9.57 -15.57
CA LEU A 144 -5.88 -9.49 -16.89
C LEU A 144 -5.70 -8.09 -17.52
N ALA A 145 -5.91 -7.04 -16.74
CA ALA A 145 -5.75 -5.66 -17.21
C ALA A 145 -4.30 -5.36 -17.63
N LEU A 146 -3.33 -5.81 -16.84
CA LEU A 146 -1.91 -5.65 -17.16
C LEU A 146 -1.51 -6.44 -18.40
N GLU A 147 -1.93 -7.69 -18.53
CA GLU A 147 -1.67 -8.53 -19.72
C GLU A 147 -2.28 -7.90 -20.98
N ALA A 148 -3.53 -7.45 -20.92
CA ALA A 148 -4.22 -6.81 -22.04
C ALA A 148 -3.52 -5.54 -22.53
N LYS A 149 -2.79 -4.84 -21.65
CA LYS A 149 -2.01 -3.64 -21.97
C LYS A 149 -0.53 -3.94 -22.25
N GLY A 150 -0.14 -5.21 -22.33
CA GLY A 150 1.21 -5.65 -22.68
C GLY A 150 2.26 -5.38 -21.60
N PHE A 151 1.87 -5.34 -20.33
CA PHE A 151 2.81 -5.34 -19.21
C PHE A 151 3.30 -6.75 -18.91
N THR A 152 4.52 -6.86 -18.43
CA THR A 152 5.09 -8.14 -18.04
C THR A 152 4.59 -8.52 -16.64
N VAL A 153 3.86 -9.62 -16.56
CA VAL A 153 3.35 -10.23 -15.33
C VAL A 153 3.68 -11.71 -15.31
N PRO A 154 3.78 -12.36 -14.14
CA PRO A 154 3.96 -13.80 -14.09
C PRO A 154 2.74 -14.53 -14.65
N LYS A 155 2.95 -15.64 -15.34
CA LYS A 155 1.84 -16.48 -15.84
C LYS A 155 0.97 -16.94 -14.67
N SER A 156 -0.34 -16.84 -14.82
CA SER A 156 -1.29 -17.12 -13.76
C SER A 156 -2.50 -17.91 -14.26
N ILE A 157 -3.17 -18.58 -13.33
CA ILE A 157 -4.47 -19.20 -13.56
C ILE A 157 -5.44 -18.82 -12.44
N TYR A 158 -6.69 -18.60 -12.81
CA TYR A 158 -7.78 -18.35 -11.89
C TYR A 158 -8.40 -19.67 -11.42
N LEU A 159 -8.75 -19.75 -10.16
CA LEU A 159 -9.50 -20.83 -9.55
C LEU A 159 -10.76 -20.28 -8.88
N CYS A 160 -11.91 -20.64 -9.45
CA CYS A 160 -13.21 -20.40 -8.82
C CYS A 160 -13.46 -21.48 -7.77
N HIS A 161 -13.59 -21.08 -6.51
CA HIS A 161 -13.77 -21.99 -5.38
C HIS A 161 -15.02 -22.84 -5.53
N ASP A 162 -16.16 -22.24 -5.84
CA ASP A 162 -17.45 -22.93 -5.91
C ASP A 162 -17.47 -23.99 -7.01
N LEU A 163 -16.89 -23.72 -8.16
CA LEU A 163 -16.75 -24.68 -9.24
C LEU A 163 -15.75 -25.79 -8.87
N PHE A 164 -14.66 -25.44 -8.21
CA PHE A 164 -13.63 -26.40 -7.80
C PHE A 164 -14.14 -27.41 -6.75
N TRP A 165 -15.12 -26.99 -5.93
CA TRP A 165 -15.73 -27.82 -4.90
C TRP A 165 -17.21 -28.14 -5.16
N ALA A 166 -17.70 -28.02 -6.40
CA ALA A 166 -19.09 -28.20 -6.75
C ALA A 166 -19.68 -29.55 -6.30
N GLU A 167 -18.87 -30.61 -6.31
CA GLU A 167 -19.29 -31.93 -5.83
C GLU A 167 -19.57 -32.02 -4.33
N ARG A 168 -19.08 -31.04 -3.53
CA ARG A 168 -19.42 -30.93 -2.10
C ARG A 168 -20.84 -30.42 -1.91
N SER A 169 -21.25 -29.49 -2.78
CA SER A 169 -22.58 -28.87 -2.74
C SER A 169 -23.63 -29.69 -3.44
N ASN A 170 -23.25 -30.52 -4.42
CA ASN A 170 -24.18 -31.34 -5.19
C ASN A 170 -23.62 -32.77 -5.42
N LYS A 171 -24.19 -33.73 -4.71
CA LYS A 171 -23.78 -35.14 -4.76
C LYS A 171 -24.02 -35.82 -6.12
N SER A 172 -24.79 -35.23 -7.04
CA SER A 172 -24.98 -35.75 -8.40
C SER A 172 -23.75 -35.52 -9.29
N ILE A 173 -22.82 -34.66 -8.86
CA ILE A 173 -21.55 -34.40 -9.56
C ILE A 173 -20.55 -35.50 -9.15
N ILE A 174 -20.47 -36.57 -9.93
CA ILE A 174 -19.55 -37.70 -9.70
C ILE A 174 -18.14 -37.34 -10.17
N HIS A 175 -18.01 -36.60 -11.29
CA HIS A 175 -16.78 -36.09 -11.84
C HIS A 175 -16.85 -34.57 -11.94
N ASN A 176 -15.81 -33.88 -11.51
CA ASN A 176 -15.73 -32.43 -11.60
C ASN A 176 -14.79 -32.00 -12.75
N PRO A 177 -15.35 -31.72 -13.95
CA PRO A 177 -14.52 -31.34 -15.10
C PRO A 177 -13.75 -30.03 -14.90
N TYR A 178 -14.24 -29.13 -14.04
CA TYR A 178 -13.51 -27.89 -13.71
C TYR A 178 -12.22 -28.18 -12.93
N LYS A 179 -12.24 -29.12 -11.98
CA LYS A 179 -11.02 -29.57 -11.30
C LYS A 179 -10.01 -30.15 -12.29
N GLU A 180 -10.45 -30.98 -13.21
CA GLU A 180 -9.58 -31.54 -14.24
C GLU A 180 -8.99 -30.46 -15.12
N LEU A 181 -9.77 -29.44 -15.50
CA LEU A 181 -9.31 -28.28 -16.24
C LEU A 181 -8.22 -27.51 -15.46
N VAL A 182 -8.47 -27.23 -14.17
CA VAL A 182 -7.49 -26.55 -13.31
C VAL A 182 -6.21 -27.36 -13.20
N PHE A 183 -6.31 -28.67 -12.96
CA PHE A 183 -5.13 -29.55 -12.87
C PHE A 183 -4.38 -29.64 -14.20
N SER A 184 -5.07 -29.67 -15.33
CA SER A 184 -4.45 -29.63 -16.64
C SER A 184 -3.69 -28.34 -16.89
N LYS A 185 -4.26 -27.18 -16.49
CA LYS A 185 -3.57 -25.89 -16.56
C LYS A 185 -2.35 -25.86 -15.63
N LEU A 186 -2.52 -26.31 -14.38
CA LEU A 186 -1.47 -26.33 -13.37
C LEU A 186 -0.26 -27.17 -13.78
N LYS A 187 -0.49 -28.34 -14.43
CA LYS A 187 0.58 -29.17 -14.99
C LYS A 187 1.44 -28.47 -16.06
N LYS A 188 0.92 -27.43 -16.68
CA LYS A 188 1.62 -26.63 -17.72
C LYS A 188 2.30 -25.39 -17.15
N MET A 189 2.26 -25.17 -15.84
CA MET A 189 2.96 -24.07 -15.16
C MET A 189 4.38 -24.47 -14.81
N THR A 190 5.24 -23.45 -14.75
CA THR A 190 6.60 -23.59 -14.21
C THR A 190 6.55 -23.48 -12.69
N PHE A 191 7.07 -24.50 -12.00
CA PHE A 191 7.18 -24.48 -10.53
C PHE A 191 8.49 -23.83 -10.07
N PRO A 192 8.50 -23.18 -8.89
CA PRO A 192 7.43 -23.07 -7.91
C PRO A 192 6.24 -22.17 -8.38
N VAL A 193 5.09 -22.35 -7.73
CA VAL A 193 3.93 -21.47 -7.91
C VAL A 193 3.49 -20.88 -6.58
N VAL A 194 2.94 -19.67 -6.62
CA VAL A 194 2.32 -18.99 -5.47
C VAL A 194 0.81 -19.12 -5.59
N ILE A 195 0.17 -19.60 -4.53
CA ILE A 195 -1.28 -19.70 -4.41
C ILE A 195 -1.73 -18.64 -3.42
N LYS A 196 -2.59 -17.73 -3.85
CA LYS A 196 -3.05 -16.61 -3.01
C LYS A 196 -4.51 -16.27 -3.27
N SER A 197 -5.17 -15.68 -2.27
CA SER A 197 -6.52 -15.15 -2.41
C SER A 197 -6.56 -14.00 -3.42
N LEU A 198 -7.69 -13.78 -4.07
CA LEU A 198 -7.86 -12.69 -5.02
C LEU A 198 -7.76 -11.33 -4.34
N THR A 199 -8.35 -11.22 -3.14
CA THR A 199 -8.27 -10.03 -2.30
C THR A 199 -7.36 -10.30 -1.11
N GLY A 200 -6.85 -9.25 -0.47
CA GLY A 200 -6.00 -9.37 0.70
C GLY A 200 -4.66 -8.67 0.51
N PHE A 201 -3.90 -8.55 1.59
CA PHE A 201 -2.70 -7.71 1.66
C PHE A 201 -1.57 -8.42 2.42
N SER A 202 -0.38 -7.86 2.31
CA SER A 202 0.79 -8.19 3.15
C SER A 202 1.16 -9.68 3.18
N SER A 203 1.02 -10.39 2.07
CA SER A 203 1.36 -11.81 1.95
C SER A 203 0.60 -12.76 2.90
N TYR A 204 -0.49 -12.31 3.53
CA TYR A 204 -1.35 -13.21 4.32
C TYR A 204 -2.11 -14.17 3.40
N GLY A 205 -2.17 -15.45 3.83
CA GLY A 205 -2.89 -16.49 3.06
C GLY A 205 -2.22 -16.88 1.74
N MET A 206 -0.89 -16.65 1.61
CA MET A 206 -0.12 -17.12 0.47
C MET A 206 0.61 -18.43 0.81
N ASP A 207 0.53 -19.38 -0.11
CA ASP A 207 1.26 -20.64 -0.08
C ASP A 207 2.21 -20.72 -1.28
N VAL A 208 3.44 -21.16 -1.06
CA VAL A 208 4.41 -21.44 -2.12
C VAL A 208 4.54 -22.93 -2.31
N ALA A 209 4.09 -23.42 -3.45
CA ALA A 209 4.19 -24.83 -3.82
C ALA A 209 5.36 -25.06 -4.77
N LYS A 210 6.31 -25.88 -4.36
CA LYS A 210 7.50 -26.22 -5.14
C LYS A 210 7.24 -27.27 -6.21
N THR A 211 6.17 -28.06 -6.02
CA THR A 211 5.81 -29.17 -6.89
C THR A 211 4.32 -29.19 -7.16
N PHE A 212 3.94 -29.86 -8.24
CA PHE A 212 2.52 -30.12 -8.54
C PHE A 212 1.77 -30.81 -7.38
N SER A 213 2.42 -31.76 -6.69
CA SER A 213 1.83 -32.47 -5.55
C SER A 213 1.58 -31.54 -4.37
N GLU A 214 2.50 -30.63 -4.06
CA GLU A 214 2.32 -29.60 -3.02
C GLU A 214 1.18 -28.64 -3.38
N ALA A 215 1.12 -28.19 -4.64
CA ALA A 215 0.04 -27.33 -5.09
C ALA A 215 -1.33 -28.03 -4.96
N LEU A 216 -1.43 -29.30 -5.34
CA LEU A 216 -2.65 -30.08 -5.12
C LEU A 216 -3.00 -30.16 -3.64
N HIS A 217 -2.02 -30.41 -2.78
CA HIS A 217 -2.24 -30.47 -1.33
C HIS A 217 -2.85 -29.17 -0.81
N PHE A 218 -2.27 -28.00 -1.15
CA PHE A 218 -2.79 -26.70 -0.75
C PHE A 218 -4.19 -26.42 -1.31
N LEU A 219 -4.45 -26.74 -2.57
CA LEU A 219 -5.74 -26.51 -3.20
C LEU A 219 -6.84 -27.44 -2.68
N THR A 220 -6.48 -28.62 -2.17
CA THR A 220 -7.46 -29.61 -1.68
C THR A 220 -7.68 -29.57 -0.19
N GLN A 221 -6.97 -28.72 0.56
CA GLN A 221 -7.23 -28.51 1.98
C GLN A 221 -8.64 -27.91 2.19
N LYS A 222 -9.24 -28.24 3.34
CA LYS A 222 -10.59 -27.77 3.69
C LYS A 222 -10.63 -26.30 4.13
N SER A 223 -9.47 -25.67 4.32
CA SER A 223 -9.34 -24.29 4.78
C SER A 223 -9.42 -23.32 3.61
N GLY A 224 -10.35 -22.38 3.68
CA GLY A 224 -10.53 -21.30 2.70
C GLY A 224 -11.70 -21.57 1.74
N ASN A 225 -12.71 -20.71 1.80
CA ASN A 225 -13.89 -20.72 0.93
C ASN A 225 -13.86 -19.52 -0.01
N GLU A 226 -12.74 -19.32 -0.69
CA GLU A 226 -12.51 -18.13 -1.51
C GLU A 226 -11.83 -18.49 -2.83
N ASP A 227 -12.11 -17.69 -3.85
CA ASP A 227 -11.44 -17.78 -5.13
C ASP A 227 -9.94 -17.48 -4.99
N LYS A 228 -9.14 -18.09 -5.86
CA LYS A 228 -7.68 -18.00 -5.80
C LYS A 228 -7.07 -17.68 -7.15
N ILE A 229 -5.92 -17.01 -7.10
CA ILE A 229 -4.98 -16.93 -8.21
C ILE A 229 -3.79 -17.84 -7.91
N ILE A 230 -3.39 -18.64 -8.89
CA ILE A 230 -2.19 -19.47 -8.85
C ILE A 230 -1.22 -18.86 -9.86
N GLN A 231 -0.07 -18.41 -9.42
CA GLN A 231 0.86 -17.60 -10.20
C GLN A 231 2.25 -18.23 -10.19
N GLU A 232 2.95 -18.29 -11.33
CA GLU A 232 4.33 -18.72 -11.38
C GLU A 232 5.19 -17.84 -10.46
N TYR A 233 5.97 -18.47 -9.57
CA TYR A 233 6.91 -17.76 -8.74
C TYR A 233 8.09 -17.30 -9.60
N LYS A 234 8.40 -16.00 -9.53
CA LYS A 234 9.57 -15.45 -10.19
C LYS A 234 10.71 -15.32 -9.19
N GLU A 235 11.70 -16.18 -9.35
CA GLU A 235 12.92 -16.11 -8.55
C GLU A 235 13.73 -14.88 -8.98
N GLY A 236 14.06 -14.00 -8.04
CA GLY A 236 14.76 -12.77 -8.36
C GLY A 236 14.79 -11.76 -7.22
N LEU A 237 15.09 -10.52 -7.58
CA LEU A 237 15.13 -9.41 -6.64
C LEU A 237 13.74 -8.77 -6.53
N HIS A 238 13.21 -8.69 -5.32
CA HIS A 238 11.92 -8.09 -5.03
C HIS A 238 12.07 -6.61 -4.70
N PHE A 239 11.22 -5.79 -5.29
CA PHE A 239 11.21 -4.35 -5.11
C PHE A 239 9.80 -3.83 -4.90
N GLY A 240 9.72 -2.65 -4.32
CA GLY A 240 8.51 -1.85 -4.33
C GLY A 240 8.85 -0.40 -4.62
N LEU A 241 7.88 0.31 -5.20
CA LEU A 241 7.94 1.76 -5.36
C LEU A 241 6.54 2.36 -5.22
N GLU A 242 6.51 3.68 -5.04
CA GLU A 242 5.26 4.44 -5.05
C GLU A 242 5.29 5.51 -6.14
N ILE A 243 4.09 5.85 -6.65
CA ILE A 243 3.87 6.93 -7.59
C ILE A 243 2.77 7.82 -7.01
N TYR A 244 2.97 9.12 -7.07
CA TYR A 244 2.04 10.12 -6.57
C TYR A 244 1.71 11.14 -7.65
N GLY A 245 0.48 11.61 -7.71
CA GLY A 245 0.12 12.71 -8.58
C GLY A 245 -1.27 12.66 -9.17
N SER A 246 -1.52 13.59 -10.08
CA SER A 246 -2.69 13.59 -10.95
C SER A 246 -2.40 12.83 -12.24
N LYS A 247 -3.42 12.68 -13.11
CA LYS A 247 -3.25 12.02 -14.42
C LYS A 247 -2.10 12.60 -15.26
N ASP A 248 -1.93 13.92 -15.22
CA ASP A 248 -1.00 14.66 -16.08
C ASP A 248 0.29 15.09 -15.37
N CYS A 249 0.27 15.18 -14.04
CA CYS A 249 1.40 15.61 -13.23
C CYS A 249 1.63 14.59 -12.12
N PHE A 250 2.71 13.82 -12.22
CA PHE A 250 3.01 12.74 -11.27
C PHE A 250 4.51 12.56 -11.08
N GLU A 251 4.86 11.92 -9.98
CA GLU A 251 6.23 11.62 -9.60
C GLU A 251 6.38 10.13 -9.30
N ILE A 252 7.34 9.49 -9.96
CA ILE A 252 7.71 8.09 -9.73
C ILE A 252 8.87 8.06 -8.76
N LYS A 253 8.67 7.51 -7.58
CA LYS A 253 9.72 7.38 -6.58
C LYS A 253 10.68 6.24 -6.94
N PRO A 254 11.98 6.38 -6.62
CA PRO A 254 12.95 5.32 -6.90
C PRO A 254 12.63 4.06 -6.07
N PRO A 255 12.87 2.84 -6.62
CA PRO A 255 12.49 1.61 -5.95
C PRO A 255 13.35 1.31 -4.72
N PHE A 256 12.75 0.58 -3.78
CA PHE A 256 13.43 -0.06 -2.65
C PHE A 256 13.41 -1.57 -2.80
N LYS A 257 14.53 -2.23 -2.53
CA LYS A 257 14.64 -3.70 -2.50
C LYS A 257 14.02 -4.23 -1.20
N PHE A 258 13.31 -5.33 -1.29
CA PHE A 258 12.74 -6.05 -0.15
C PHE A 258 13.53 -7.29 0.17
N SER A 259 13.78 -7.54 1.45
CA SER A 259 14.28 -8.84 1.89
C SER A 259 13.14 -9.88 1.84
N LEU A 260 13.51 -11.12 1.61
CA LEU A 260 12.59 -12.24 1.54
C LEU A 260 12.75 -13.12 2.79
N ASN A 261 11.67 -13.73 3.22
CA ASN A 261 11.71 -14.75 4.26
C ASN A 261 12.22 -16.09 3.69
N LYS A 262 12.34 -17.10 4.55
CA LYS A 262 12.80 -18.46 4.16
C LYS A 262 11.93 -19.16 3.09
N TYR A 263 10.76 -18.64 2.80
CA TYR A 263 9.86 -19.15 1.77
C TYR A 263 9.95 -18.38 0.45
N GLY A 264 10.84 -17.38 0.36
CA GLY A 264 11.04 -16.58 -0.82
C GLY A 264 9.98 -15.51 -1.05
N ILE A 265 9.22 -15.15 -0.04
CA ILE A 265 8.19 -14.11 -0.10
C ILE A 265 8.46 -12.99 0.91
N THR A 266 7.93 -11.82 0.64
CA THR A 266 7.95 -10.72 1.61
C THR A 266 7.09 -11.04 2.82
N SER A 267 7.45 -10.51 3.98
CA SER A 267 6.71 -10.69 5.22
C SER A 267 6.42 -9.32 5.84
N PRO A 268 5.19 -9.04 6.28
CA PRO A 268 4.82 -7.73 6.80
C PRO A 268 5.60 -7.28 8.02
N LYS A 269 6.14 -8.21 8.81
CA LYS A 269 6.89 -7.91 10.05
C LYS A 269 8.38 -8.27 9.98
N GLN A 270 8.81 -9.07 9.01
CA GLN A 270 10.18 -9.57 8.92
C GLN A 270 10.96 -9.01 7.74
N SER A 271 10.25 -8.56 6.69
CA SER A 271 10.93 -8.01 5.53
C SER A 271 11.44 -6.61 5.79
N VAL A 272 12.67 -6.40 5.41
CA VAL A 272 13.37 -5.13 5.44
C VAL A 272 13.30 -4.51 4.05
N LYS A 273 13.20 -3.18 3.99
CA LYS A 273 13.24 -2.42 2.73
C LYS A 273 14.50 -1.57 2.73
N ILE A 274 15.30 -1.68 1.70
CA ILE A 274 16.55 -0.91 1.57
C ILE A 274 16.62 -0.20 0.24
N GLY A 275 17.05 1.03 0.23
CA GLY A 275 17.16 1.91 -0.95
C GLY A 275 17.37 3.37 -0.55
N PRO A 276 17.18 4.29 -1.45
CA PRO A 276 16.63 4.11 -2.81
C PRO A 276 17.65 3.53 -3.78
N PHE A 277 17.19 2.84 -4.82
CA PHE A 277 17.96 2.57 -6.02
C PHE A 277 17.72 3.73 -6.99
N ASN A 278 18.61 4.71 -6.94
CA ASN A 278 18.43 5.97 -7.65
C ASN A 278 18.41 5.79 -9.18
N TRP A 279 17.50 6.49 -9.84
CA TRP A 279 17.26 6.37 -11.29
C TRP A 279 18.49 6.66 -12.14
N GLU A 280 19.45 7.42 -11.65
CA GLU A 280 20.61 7.90 -12.39
C GLU A 280 21.90 7.11 -12.10
N GLU A 281 21.85 6.13 -11.18
CA GLU A 281 23.03 5.32 -10.85
C GLU A 281 23.34 4.31 -11.95
N SER A 282 24.47 4.50 -12.62
CA SER A 282 24.91 3.69 -13.78
C SER A 282 25.02 2.21 -13.47
N GLU A 283 25.49 1.84 -12.28
CA GLU A 283 25.64 0.45 -11.86
C GLU A 283 24.31 -0.32 -11.89
N TYR A 284 23.23 0.30 -11.40
CA TYR A 284 21.91 -0.34 -11.38
C TYR A 284 21.18 -0.25 -12.73
N GLN A 285 21.55 0.72 -13.60
CA GLN A 285 21.07 0.75 -14.98
C GLN A 285 21.49 -0.51 -15.72
N GLU A 286 22.72 -0.96 -15.53
CA GLU A 286 23.22 -2.18 -16.17
C GLU A 286 22.69 -3.45 -15.50
N LYS A 287 22.77 -3.52 -14.16
CA LYS A 287 22.42 -4.74 -13.40
C LYS A 287 20.93 -5.08 -13.43
N ILE A 288 20.07 -4.10 -13.22
CA ILE A 288 18.63 -4.32 -13.07
C ILE A 288 17.75 -3.47 -14.02
N LYS A 289 18.36 -2.80 -15.00
CA LYS A 289 17.65 -2.05 -16.06
C LYS A 289 16.64 -1.02 -15.50
N LEU A 290 17.10 -0.16 -14.58
CA LEU A 290 16.23 0.82 -13.92
C LEU A 290 15.50 1.76 -14.88
N SER A 291 16.12 2.17 -15.99
CA SER A 291 15.47 3.00 -17.00
C SER A 291 14.28 2.31 -17.65
N THR A 292 14.36 1.00 -17.89
CA THR A 292 13.23 0.21 -18.39
C THR A 292 12.09 0.22 -17.37
N LEU A 293 12.40 0.02 -16.08
CA LEU A 293 11.40 0.10 -15.02
C LEU A 293 10.73 1.48 -14.98
N LYS A 294 11.50 2.56 -15.02
CA LYS A 294 10.96 3.92 -14.98
C LYS A 294 9.98 4.17 -16.14
N ASN A 295 10.36 3.77 -17.35
CA ASN A 295 9.52 3.89 -18.54
C ASN A 295 8.24 3.03 -18.41
N ASP A 296 8.33 1.81 -17.87
CA ASP A 296 7.17 0.95 -17.64
C ASP A 296 6.22 1.55 -16.59
N MET A 297 6.73 2.16 -15.54
CA MET A 297 5.93 2.83 -14.51
C MET A 297 5.25 4.10 -15.03
N GLU A 298 5.95 4.87 -15.87
CA GLU A 298 5.36 6.03 -16.56
C GLU A 298 4.23 5.58 -17.50
N ARG A 299 4.46 4.54 -18.28
CA ARG A 299 3.45 3.93 -19.15
C ARG A 299 2.27 3.39 -18.35
N LEU A 300 2.52 2.72 -17.21
CA LEU A 300 1.50 2.19 -16.32
C LEU A 300 0.56 3.30 -15.83
N TRP A 301 1.13 4.36 -15.26
CA TRP A 301 0.36 5.49 -14.74
C TRP A 301 -0.54 6.11 -15.81
N LYS A 302 0.03 6.42 -16.97
CA LYS A 302 -0.70 7.04 -18.09
C LYS A 302 -1.76 6.11 -18.70
N THR A 303 -1.46 4.81 -18.82
CA THR A 303 -2.37 3.83 -19.43
C THR A 303 -3.66 3.64 -18.65
N PHE A 304 -3.55 3.60 -17.32
CA PHE A 304 -4.71 3.40 -16.43
C PHE A 304 -5.28 4.73 -15.90
N GLY A 305 -4.60 5.86 -16.15
CA GLY A 305 -5.07 7.17 -15.71
C GLY A 305 -5.16 7.28 -14.19
N PHE A 306 -4.19 6.75 -13.47
CA PHE A 306 -4.13 6.84 -12.01
C PHE A 306 -4.11 8.29 -11.53
N SER A 307 -4.63 8.51 -10.32
CA SER A 307 -4.65 9.80 -9.63
C SER A 307 -4.60 9.56 -8.11
N GLY A 308 -3.79 10.30 -7.39
CA GLY A 308 -3.56 10.08 -5.96
C GLY A 308 -2.26 9.35 -5.70
N SER A 309 -2.32 8.16 -5.16
CA SER A 309 -1.14 7.33 -4.87
C SER A 309 -1.34 5.90 -5.30
N ILE A 310 -0.30 5.27 -5.81
CA ILE A 310 -0.23 3.82 -5.98
C ILE A 310 1.09 3.29 -5.43
N GLN A 311 1.06 2.09 -4.89
CA GLN A 311 2.24 1.31 -4.56
C GLN A 311 2.29 0.10 -5.49
N VAL A 312 3.47 -0.18 -6.08
CA VAL A 312 3.67 -1.27 -7.02
C VAL A 312 4.70 -2.23 -6.46
N ASP A 313 4.32 -3.50 -6.34
CA ASP A 313 5.22 -4.60 -6.01
C ASP A 313 5.78 -5.23 -7.29
N LEU A 314 7.09 -5.40 -7.31
CA LEU A 314 7.87 -5.75 -8.50
C LEU A 314 8.85 -6.89 -8.23
N VAL A 315 9.14 -7.68 -9.24
CA VAL A 315 10.25 -8.62 -9.24
C VAL A 315 11.10 -8.42 -10.48
N PHE A 316 12.42 -8.25 -10.29
CA PHE A 316 13.38 -8.31 -11.37
C PHE A 316 13.92 -9.73 -11.46
N SER A 317 13.57 -10.42 -12.54
CA SER A 317 13.94 -11.82 -12.80
C SER A 317 14.26 -12.02 -14.27
N GLU A 318 15.26 -12.83 -14.57
CA GLU A 318 15.63 -13.18 -15.96
C GLU A 318 15.83 -11.96 -16.88
N GLY A 319 16.35 -10.86 -16.31
CA GLY A 319 16.59 -9.60 -17.03
C GLY A 319 15.34 -8.81 -17.40
N LYS A 320 14.19 -9.08 -16.75
CA LYS A 320 12.90 -8.42 -16.95
C LYS A 320 12.29 -7.99 -15.63
N TRP A 321 11.49 -6.92 -15.68
CA TRP A 321 10.66 -6.48 -14.59
C TRP A 321 9.26 -7.09 -14.70
N TYR A 322 8.81 -7.74 -13.63
CA TYR A 322 7.46 -8.28 -13.50
C TYR A 322 6.68 -7.44 -12.50
N ILE A 323 5.47 -7.03 -12.87
CA ILE A 323 4.52 -6.40 -11.94
C ILE A 323 3.78 -7.53 -11.21
N ILE A 324 3.81 -7.51 -9.89
CA ILE A 324 3.21 -8.55 -9.03
C ILE A 324 1.87 -8.10 -8.47
N GLU A 325 1.79 -6.83 -8.05
CA GLU A 325 0.62 -6.25 -7.41
C GLU A 325 0.65 -4.73 -7.53
N ILE A 326 -0.53 -4.11 -7.64
CA ILE A 326 -0.71 -2.68 -7.58
C ILE A 326 -1.70 -2.38 -6.45
N ASN A 327 -1.30 -1.51 -5.54
CA ASN A 327 -2.10 -1.07 -4.42
C ASN A 327 -2.43 0.42 -4.60
N PRO A 328 -3.68 0.79 -4.98
CA PRO A 328 -4.04 2.17 -5.35
C PRO A 328 -4.34 3.03 -4.11
N ARG A 329 -3.38 3.13 -3.22
CA ARG A 329 -3.45 3.83 -1.93
C ARG A 329 -2.06 4.05 -1.35
N LEU A 330 -1.96 4.85 -0.29
CA LEU A 330 -0.76 4.96 0.53
C LEU A 330 -0.40 3.61 1.15
N SER A 331 0.88 3.36 1.35
CA SER A 331 1.39 2.08 1.84
C SER A 331 2.39 2.23 2.99
N GLY A 332 2.91 1.11 3.47
CA GLY A 332 4.02 1.13 4.42
C GLY A 332 5.34 1.67 3.85
N MET A 333 5.41 1.96 2.55
CA MET A 333 6.56 2.65 1.95
C MET A 333 6.45 4.17 2.01
N THR A 334 5.24 4.70 2.15
CA THR A 334 5.00 6.16 2.19
C THR A 334 5.82 6.83 3.29
N PHE A 335 5.91 6.21 4.47
CA PHE A 335 6.75 6.74 5.57
C PHE A 335 8.25 6.68 5.25
N THR A 336 8.69 5.70 4.48
CA THR A 336 10.09 5.60 4.01
C THR A 336 10.40 6.74 3.05
N TYR A 337 9.53 7.03 2.09
CA TYR A 337 9.71 8.16 1.18
C TYR A 337 9.57 9.51 1.88
N ALA A 338 8.67 9.63 2.84
CA ALA A 338 8.56 10.82 3.67
C ALA A 338 9.86 11.09 4.46
N ALA A 339 10.47 10.05 5.01
CA ALA A 339 11.76 10.14 5.68
C ALA A 339 12.91 10.49 4.72
N LEU A 340 12.91 9.91 3.51
CA LEU A 340 13.88 10.20 2.45
C LEU A 340 13.89 11.67 2.04
N GLU A 341 12.70 12.27 1.95
CA GLU A 341 12.52 13.66 1.52
C GLU A 341 12.42 14.65 2.68
N ASN A 342 12.57 14.20 3.92
CA ASN A 342 12.41 15.02 5.13
C ASN A 342 11.07 15.80 5.11
N CYS A 343 9.98 15.11 4.80
CA CYS A 343 8.64 15.68 4.72
C CYS A 343 7.59 14.75 5.33
N SER A 344 6.33 15.21 5.40
CA SER A 344 5.23 14.35 5.82
C SER A 344 4.67 13.50 4.66
N PRO A 345 3.95 12.39 4.93
CA PRO A 345 3.24 11.64 3.91
C PRO A 345 2.26 12.49 3.09
N GLN A 346 1.61 13.46 3.74
CA GLN A 346 0.67 14.38 3.11
C GLN A 346 1.38 15.35 2.17
N GLU A 347 2.59 15.78 2.55
CA GLU A 347 3.40 16.64 1.71
C GLU A 347 3.90 15.94 0.43
N LEU A 348 4.14 14.63 0.46
CA LEU A 348 4.48 13.86 -0.75
C LEU A 348 3.37 13.98 -1.81
N LEU A 349 2.10 13.82 -1.39
CA LEU A 349 0.96 13.98 -2.28
C LEU A 349 0.83 15.42 -2.79
N LEU A 350 1.00 16.38 -1.90
CA LEU A 350 0.87 17.80 -2.24
C LEU A 350 1.94 18.25 -3.24
N LYS A 351 3.21 17.89 -3.02
CA LYS A 351 4.33 18.21 -3.92
C LYS A 351 4.11 17.67 -5.34
N ALA A 352 3.50 16.49 -5.45
CA ALA A 352 3.26 15.87 -6.75
C ALA A 352 2.27 16.66 -7.63
N VAL A 353 1.45 17.54 -7.05
CA VAL A 353 0.42 18.30 -7.78
C VAL A 353 0.58 19.81 -7.74
N LEU A 354 1.44 20.33 -6.86
CA LEU A 354 1.73 21.76 -6.82
C LEU A 354 2.81 22.14 -7.83
N PRO A 355 2.52 23.06 -8.78
CA PRO A 355 3.46 23.41 -9.85
C PRO A 355 4.76 24.07 -9.37
N LYS A 356 4.74 24.66 -8.18
CA LYS A 356 5.87 25.42 -7.60
C LYS A 356 6.56 24.72 -6.44
N ALA A 357 6.16 23.50 -6.11
CA ALA A 357 6.82 22.76 -5.06
C ALA A 357 8.26 22.45 -5.47
N GLU A 358 9.21 22.68 -4.57
CA GLU A 358 10.60 22.26 -4.80
C GLU A 358 10.63 20.76 -4.99
N LYS A 359 11.15 20.34 -6.15
CA LYS A 359 11.41 18.90 -6.35
C LYS A 359 12.50 18.46 -5.38
N PRO A 360 12.33 17.32 -4.70
CA PRO A 360 13.35 16.83 -3.80
C PRO A 360 14.66 16.63 -4.56
N LYS A 361 15.75 17.08 -3.94
CA LYS A 361 17.09 16.84 -4.49
C LYS A 361 17.41 15.36 -4.35
N PRO A 362 18.09 14.76 -5.32
CA PRO A 362 18.60 13.40 -5.18
C PRO A 362 19.39 13.29 -3.86
N THR A 363 19.01 12.35 -3.01
CA THR A 363 19.76 12.09 -1.78
C THR A 363 20.81 11.02 -2.04
N LEU A 364 21.94 11.15 -1.38
CA LEU A 364 22.96 10.10 -1.29
C LEU A 364 22.72 9.16 -0.10
N GLU A 365 21.74 9.49 0.75
CA GLU A 365 21.42 8.68 1.92
C GLU A 365 20.75 7.38 1.48
N ILE A 366 21.24 6.26 2.00
CA ILE A 366 20.61 4.96 1.88
C ILE A 366 19.80 4.71 3.15
N LEU A 367 18.53 4.40 2.97
CA LEU A 367 17.62 4.13 4.07
C LEU A 367 17.29 2.64 4.16
N CYS A 368 17.15 2.20 5.40
CA CYS A 368 16.66 0.88 5.74
C CYS A 368 15.39 1.03 6.59
N THR A 369 14.27 0.48 6.11
CA THR A 369 13.03 0.38 6.89
C THR A 369 12.88 -1.02 7.43
N SER A 370 12.76 -1.14 8.75
CA SER A 370 12.59 -2.42 9.43
C SER A 370 11.45 -2.34 10.46
N LYS A 371 10.89 -3.49 10.80
CA LYS A 371 9.90 -3.64 11.86
C LYS A 371 10.46 -4.52 12.95
N ILE A 372 10.43 -4.01 14.17
CA ILE A 372 10.84 -4.71 15.38
C ILE A 372 9.63 -4.91 16.30
N PRO A 373 9.69 -5.80 17.30
CA PRO A 373 8.62 -5.92 18.28
C PRO A 373 8.28 -4.60 18.96
N VAL A 374 7.06 -4.51 19.49
CA VAL A 374 6.59 -3.36 20.26
C VAL A 374 7.58 -3.06 21.39
N GLN A 375 7.98 -1.79 21.54
CA GLN A 375 8.97 -1.31 22.50
C GLN A 375 8.30 -0.73 23.75
N THR A 376 9.02 -0.75 24.88
CA THR A 376 8.66 0.05 26.06
C THR A 376 8.83 1.53 25.76
N LYS A 377 8.21 2.40 26.57
CA LYS A 377 8.36 3.85 26.42
C LYS A 377 9.83 4.29 26.48
N GLU A 378 10.59 3.77 27.43
CA GLU A 378 12.00 4.08 27.61
C GLU A 378 12.84 3.67 26.39
N ASN A 379 12.65 2.44 25.90
CA ASN A 379 13.36 1.97 24.71
C ASN A 379 13.00 2.80 23.45
N PHE A 380 11.72 3.17 23.31
CA PHE A 380 11.29 4.00 22.20
C PHE A 380 11.94 5.39 22.26
N GLU A 381 12.02 6.00 23.44
CA GLU A 381 12.69 7.31 23.65
C GLU A 381 14.19 7.22 23.32
N ILE A 382 14.86 6.16 23.73
CA ILE A 382 16.28 5.92 23.37
C ILE A 382 16.44 5.79 21.84
N LEU A 383 15.60 5.00 21.19
CA LEU A 383 15.63 4.83 19.75
C LEU A 383 15.35 6.14 19.02
N SER A 384 14.39 6.93 19.48
CA SER A 384 14.03 8.23 18.85
C SER A 384 15.14 9.28 18.94
N GLN A 385 16.08 9.12 19.86
CA GLN A 385 17.24 10.01 20.01
C GLN A 385 18.46 9.57 19.18
N ASN A 386 18.37 8.39 18.54
CA ASN A 386 19.47 7.91 17.69
C ASN A 386 19.56 8.72 16.38
N PRO A 387 20.68 9.41 16.09
CA PRO A 387 20.80 10.27 14.92
C PRO A 387 20.72 9.53 13.58
N SER A 388 20.93 8.22 13.58
CA SER A 388 20.75 7.41 12.37
C SER A 388 19.28 7.09 12.09
N ILE A 389 18.37 7.32 13.02
CA ILE A 389 16.94 7.07 12.84
C ILE A 389 16.27 8.33 12.33
N LYS A 390 15.83 8.30 11.09
CA LYS A 390 15.10 9.41 10.44
C LYS A 390 13.64 9.48 10.87
N ARG A 391 13.03 8.31 11.05
CA ARG A 391 11.61 8.20 11.44
C ARG A 391 11.39 6.95 12.28
N ILE A 392 10.58 7.06 13.31
CA ILE A 392 10.16 5.95 14.15
C ILE A 392 8.70 6.13 14.53
N PHE A 393 7.93 5.05 14.47
CA PHE A 393 6.58 5.02 15.03
C PHE A 393 6.22 3.63 15.54
N GLN A 394 5.21 3.55 16.40
CA GLN A 394 4.80 2.29 17.00
C GLN A 394 3.30 2.13 17.00
N ILE A 395 2.87 0.95 16.59
CA ILE A 395 1.49 0.49 16.66
C ILE A 395 1.45 -0.65 17.67
N ASP A 396 0.55 -0.58 18.63
CA ASP A 396 0.35 -1.58 19.68
C ASP A 396 -1.12 -2.03 19.67
N ASN A 397 -1.36 -3.32 19.46
CA ASN A 397 -2.69 -3.91 19.49
C ASN A 397 -2.88 -4.73 20.78
N LYS A 398 -3.55 -4.15 21.76
CA LYS A 398 -3.72 -4.74 23.10
C LYS A 398 -4.62 -5.97 23.15
N VAL A 399 -5.47 -6.18 22.13
CA VAL A 399 -6.43 -7.30 22.08
C VAL A 399 -6.09 -8.34 21.02
N ALA A 400 -4.87 -8.31 20.51
CA ALA A 400 -4.42 -9.27 19.52
C ALA A 400 -4.60 -10.70 20.00
N LYS A 401 -5.42 -11.48 19.29
CA LYS A 401 -5.62 -12.91 19.54
C LYS A 401 -4.48 -13.77 19.00
N GLN A 402 -3.69 -13.23 18.10
CA GLN A 402 -2.57 -13.91 17.45
C GLN A 402 -1.34 -13.00 17.46
N LYS A 403 -0.17 -13.59 17.69
CA LYS A 403 1.11 -12.88 17.76
C LYS A 403 1.39 -12.02 16.53
N ARG A 404 0.91 -12.42 15.35
CA ARG A 404 1.03 -11.65 14.11
C ARG A 404 0.32 -10.29 14.16
N ASP A 405 -0.67 -10.12 15.02
CA ASP A 405 -1.55 -8.95 15.11
C ASP A 405 -1.18 -8.03 16.29
N GLU A 406 -0.13 -8.36 17.08
CA GLU A 406 0.28 -7.63 18.29
C GLU A 406 0.77 -6.19 18.03
N GLY A 407 0.98 -5.79 16.81
CA GLY A 407 1.58 -4.50 16.50
C GLY A 407 3.08 -4.61 16.19
N PHE A 408 3.74 -3.48 16.08
CA PHE A 408 5.17 -3.38 15.77
C PHE A 408 5.68 -1.96 16.02
N CYS A 409 6.99 -1.83 16.17
CA CYS A 409 7.70 -0.57 16.05
C CYS A 409 8.38 -0.54 14.67
N GLU A 410 8.06 0.45 13.83
CA GLU A 410 8.71 0.64 12.52
C GLU A 410 9.77 1.71 12.62
N ILE A 411 10.94 1.42 12.08
CA ILE A 411 12.13 2.28 12.11
C ILE A 411 12.60 2.50 10.69
N VAL A 412 12.81 3.75 10.32
CA VAL A 412 13.49 4.16 9.10
C VAL A 412 14.83 4.76 9.49
N SER A 413 15.92 4.09 9.16
CA SER A 413 17.28 4.48 9.55
C SER A 413 18.20 4.67 8.34
N ILE A 414 19.22 5.53 8.49
CA ILE A 414 20.31 5.65 7.54
C ILE A 414 21.23 4.44 7.72
N VAL A 415 21.70 3.87 6.60
CA VAL A 415 22.66 2.79 6.56
C VAL A 415 23.80 3.09 5.59
N GLU A 416 24.96 2.45 5.77
CA GLU A 416 26.17 2.79 5.02
C GLU A 416 26.14 2.27 3.57
N ASN A 417 25.47 1.15 3.32
CA ASN A 417 25.40 0.53 1.99
C ASN A 417 24.16 -0.35 1.81
N LEU A 418 23.89 -0.73 0.56
CA LEU A 418 22.75 -1.57 0.18
C LEU A 418 22.92 -3.07 0.51
N GLU A 419 24.11 -3.50 0.94
CA GLU A 419 24.42 -4.92 1.19
C GLU A 419 24.05 -5.38 2.61
N ILE A 420 23.77 -4.46 3.52
CA ILE A 420 23.47 -4.77 4.92
C ILE A 420 22.24 -5.70 5.06
N CYS A 421 21.34 -5.69 4.09
CA CYS A 421 20.14 -6.54 4.09
C CYS A 421 20.38 -8.03 3.80
N GLU A 422 21.54 -8.43 3.36
CA GLU A 422 21.83 -9.85 3.08
C GLU A 422 22.20 -10.64 4.34
N LYS A 423 22.43 -9.94 5.45
CA LYS A 423 22.84 -10.51 6.75
C LYS A 423 21.78 -10.44 7.86
N LEU A 424 20.63 -9.81 7.60
CA LEU A 424 19.49 -9.72 8.51
C LEU A 424 18.35 -10.64 8.07
#